data_20cf546b0dae01b9bd86dfa41e19e679
#
_entry.id   20cf546b0dae01b9bd86dfa41e19e679
#
_cell.length_a   1.000
_cell.length_b   1.000
_cell.length_c   1.000
_cell.angle_alpha   90.00
_cell.angle_beta   90.00
_cell.angle_gamma   90.00
#
_symmetry.space_group_name_H-M   'P 1'
#
loop_
_entity.id
_entity.type
_entity.pdbx_description
1 polymer ?
#
loop_
_entity_poly.entity_id
_entity_poly.type
_entity_poly.pdbx_seq_one_letter_code
_entity_poly.pdbx_strand_id
1 'polypeptide(L)'
;SVRGIADEICITDTGSTDKTREIAQKYGTVQAFPWCDDFSAARNFSFAQARMDYTLWLDADDVLLPSDRQKLLALKAELDGTADVVMLPYHTGFDEQGRPTFFCYRERLLKTSAHFRWQGAVHECIVPRGNIRYGDAAVTHRKPPCAYSDRNLKIYENLLAKGEKLDARGSYYYARELLAHKRYAQAVEAFEAFLAMPDGWTENKIDACLGLSQALTALGEREQAKRALTRSFALEVPRSAVCCALAALEYADNRAR
;
A
#
# COMPACT_ATOMS: atom_id res chain seq x y z
N SER A 1 12.15 -0.56 17.69
CA SER A 1 12.32 0.90 17.54
C SER A 1 11.37 1.71 18.44
N VAL A 2 10.18 1.21 18.79
CA VAL A 2 9.13 1.93 19.58
C VAL A 2 9.26 1.81 21.10
N ARG A 3 10.18 1.03 21.61
CA ARG A 3 10.39 0.85 23.06
C ARG A 3 10.65 2.21 23.75
N GLY A 4 9.91 2.47 24.84
CA GLY A 4 9.97 3.75 25.56
C GLY A 4 9.19 4.91 24.92
N ILE A 5 8.45 4.64 23.81
CA ILE A 5 7.52 5.58 23.19
C ILE A 5 6.09 5.07 23.41
N ALA A 6 5.83 3.82 23.04
CA ALA A 6 4.55 3.16 23.24
C ALA A 6 4.38 2.74 24.71
N ASP A 7 3.19 2.94 25.25
CA ASP A 7 2.81 2.53 26.61
C ASP A 7 2.38 1.06 26.61
N GLU A 8 1.87 0.58 25.49
CA GLU A 8 1.49 -0.82 25.25
C GLU A 8 2.01 -1.26 23.87
N ILE A 9 2.46 -2.50 23.75
CA ILE A 9 2.87 -3.10 22.48
C ILE A 9 2.07 -4.38 22.29
N CYS A 10 1.18 -4.38 21.28
CA CYS A 10 0.39 -5.52 20.85
C CYS A 10 0.99 -6.08 19.56
N ILE A 11 1.30 -7.36 19.53
CA ILE A 11 1.90 -8.03 18.38
C ILE A 11 0.98 -9.15 17.92
N THR A 12 0.61 -9.13 16.66
CA THR A 12 -0.18 -10.20 16.04
C THR A 12 0.73 -11.09 15.22
N ASP A 13 0.85 -12.34 15.62
CA ASP A 13 1.61 -13.35 14.90
C ASP A 13 0.67 -14.18 14.02
N THR A 14 0.93 -14.19 12.72
CA THR A 14 0.09 -14.86 11.71
C THR A 14 0.55 -16.27 11.36
N GLY A 15 1.39 -16.87 12.19
CA GLY A 15 1.84 -18.25 12.03
C GLY A 15 3.34 -18.37 11.74
N SER A 16 4.17 -17.59 12.44
CA SER A 16 5.63 -17.71 12.35
C SER A 16 6.11 -19.08 12.79
N THR A 17 6.99 -19.69 12.01
CA THR A 17 7.59 -21.01 12.26
C THR A 17 9.02 -20.94 12.80
N ASP A 18 9.56 -19.73 12.90
CA ASP A 18 10.89 -19.44 13.43
C ASP A 18 10.82 -18.87 14.86
N LYS A 19 11.91 -18.25 15.33
CA LYS A 19 12.00 -17.63 16.66
C LYS A 19 11.26 -16.29 16.79
N THR A 20 10.53 -15.83 15.76
CA THR A 20 9.86 -14.52 15.77
C THR A 20 8.95 -14.36 16.98
N ARG A 21 8.12 -15.35 17.29
CA ARG A 21 7.18 -15.31 18.42
C ARG A 21 7.90 -15.24 19.77
N GLU A 22 8.95 -16.04 19.95
CA GLU A 22 9.80 -16.02 21.17
C GLU A 22 10.47 -14.66 21.37
N ILE A 23 10.98 -14.07 20.29
CA ILE A 23 11.61 -12.75 20.33
C ILE A 23 10.56 -11.67 20.63
N ALA A 24 9.42 -11.69 19.95
CA ALA A 24 8.36 -10.72 20.10
C ALA A 24 7.81 -10.65 21.54
N GLN A 25 7.69 -11.80 22.24
CA GLN A 25 7.22 -11.88 23.62
C GLN A 25 8.11 -11.11 24.62
N LYS A 26 9.36 -10.80 24.25
CA LYS A 26 10.26 -9.98 25.08
C LYS A 26 9.91 -8.48 25.06
N TYR A 27 9.06 -8.06 24.12
CA TYR A 27 8.77 -6.65 23.86
C TYR A 27 7.30 -6.27 24.06
N GLY A 28 6.39 -7.22 24.01
CA GLY A 28 4.97 -6.92 24.15
C GLY A 28 4.10 -8.18 24.23
N THR A 29 2.80 -7.96 24.24
CA THR A 29 1.82 -9.05 24.23
C THR A 29 1.72 -9.63 22.82
N VAL A 30 1.97 -10.92 22.68
CA VAL A 30 1.89 -11.64 21.40
C VAL A 30 0.62 -12.47 21.35
N GLN A 31 -0.21 -12.23 20.37
CA GLN A 31 -1.42 -13.01 20.10
C GLN A 31 -1.34 -13.70 18.75
N ALA A 32 -1.76 -14.95 18.72
CA ALA A 32 -1.82 -15.72 17.48
C ALA A 32 -3.11 -15.38 16.71
N PHE A 33 -2.97 -15.14 15.43
CA PHE A 33 -4.07 -15.00 14.48
C PHE A 33 -3.85 -16.00 13.33
N PRO A 34 -4.69 -17.03 13.16
CA PRO A 34 -4.56 -17.96 12.04
C PRO A 34 -4.65 -17.22 10.72
N TRP A 35 -3.63 -17.35 9.87
CA TRP A 35 -3.64 -16.70 8.56
C TRP A 35 -4.84 -17.15 7.73
N CYS A 36 -5.58 -16.21 7.16
CA CYS A 36 -6.82 -16.45 6.42
C CYS A 36 -6.84 -15.78 5.04
N ASP A 37 -5.68 -15.49 4.46
CA ASP A 37 -5.54 -14.78 3.18
C ASP A 37 -6.15 -13.36 3.17
N ASP A 38 -6.15 -12.70 4.34
CA ASP A 38 -6.69 -11.35 4.51
C ASP A 38 -5.81 -10.55 5.49
N PHE A 39 -5.06 -9.58 4.95
CA PHE A 39 -4.23 -8.70 5.76
C PHE A 39 -5.07 -7.75 6.62
N SER A 40 -6.21 -7.28 6.10
CA SER A 40 -7.08 -6.38 6.86
C SER A 40 -7.67 -7.08 8.10
N ALA A 41 -8.02 -8.35 7.98
CA ALA A 41 -8.50 -9.16 9.10
C ALA A 41 -7.44 -9.27 10.20
N ALA A 42 -6.19 -9.60 9.84
CA ALA A 42 -5.07 -9.69 10.79
C ALA A 42 -4.78 -8.33 11.47
N ARG A 43 -4.78 -7.23 10.71
CA ARG A 43 -4.57 -5.88 11.24
C ARG A 43 -5.72 -5.41 12.12
N ASN A 44 -6.97 -5.69 11.73
CA ASN A 44 -8.13 -5.37 12.55
C ASN A 44 -8.15 -6.17 13.85
N PHE A 45 -7.70 -7.42 13.82
CA PHE A 45 -7.51 -8.21 15.04
C PHE A 45 -6.47 -7.55 15.96
N SER A 46 -5.34 -7.09 15.39
CA SER A 46 -4.32 -6.35 16.15
C SER A 46 -4.88 -5.06 16.75
N PHE A 47 -5.63 -4.28 15.97
CA PHE A 47 -6.24 -3.02 16.42
C PHE A 47 -7.24 -3.23 17.57
N ALA A 48 -7.98 -4.33 17.55
CA ALA A 48 -8.93 -4.67 18.60
C ALA A 48 -8.27 -4.93 19.96
N GLN A 49 -6.95 -5.13 20.00
CA GLN A 49 -6.19 -5.32 21.24
C GLN A 49 -5.71 -4.01 21.86
N ALA A 50 -5.68 -2.92 21.09
CA ALA A 50 -5.19 -1.63 21.55
C ALA A 50 -6.15 -1.00 22.58
N ARG A 51 -5.62 -0.55 23.72
CA ARG A 51 -6.39 0.00 24.84
C ARG A 51 -6.04 1.44 25.20
N MET A 52 -4.93 1.95 24.64
CA MET A 52 -4.49 3.32 24.88
C MET A 52 -5.27 4.31 24.01
N ASP A 53 -5.15 5.61 24.27
CA ASP A 53 -5.90 6.67 23.57
C ASP A 53 -5.65 6.70 22.07
N TYR A 54 -4.42 6.37 21.66
CA TYR A 54 -3.99 6.32 20.26
C TYR A 54 -3.34 4.98 19.93
N THR A 55 -3.61 4.49 18.73
CA THR A 55 -2.96 3.31 18.15
C THR A 55 -1.94 3.75 17.10
N LEU A 56 -0.65 3.46 17.35
CA LEU A 56 0.42 3.53 16.35
C LEU A 56 0.60 2.15 15.72
N TRP A 57 0.52 2.04 14.41
CA TRP A 57 0.78 0.78 13.73
C TRP A 57 2.11 0.81 12.96
N LEU A 58 2.79 -0.33 12.98
CA LEU A 58 4.04 -0.56 12.26
C LEU A 58 4.05 -1.97 11.69
N ASP A 59 4.64 -2.14 10.53
CA ASP A 59 4.99 -3.45 9.98
C ASP A 59 6.28 -3.97 10.63
N ALA A 60 6.53 -5.28 10.55
CA ALA A 60 7.69 -5.90 11.21
C ALA A 60 9.04 -5.40 10.65
N ASP A 61 9.05 -4.88 9.44
CA ASP A 61 10.18 -4.29 8.74
C ASP A 61 10.19 -2.74 8.76
N ASP A 62 9.28 -2.12 9.51
CA ASP A 62 9.26 -0.68 9.77
C ASP A 62 10.10 -0.32 11.00
N VAL A 63 10.82 0.79 10.90
CA VAL A 63 11.63 1.31 12.00
C VAL A 63 11.46 2.82 12.16
N LEU A 64 11.59 3.28 13.40
CA LEU A 64 11.81 4.69 13.74
C LEU A 64 13.31 4.91 13.94
N LEU A 65 13.90 5.80 13.17
CA LEU A 65 15.30 6.22 13.35
C LEU A 65 15.45 7.06 14.64
N PRO A 66 16.65 7.21 15.19
CA PRO A 66 16.84 7.93 16.46
C PRO A 66 16.27 9.34 16.49
N SER A 67 16.43 10.12 15.42
CA SER A 67 15.83 11.45 15.27
C SER A 67 14.30 11.42 15.25
N ASP A 68 13.73 10.46 14.53
CA ASP A 68 12.29 10.34 14.38
C ASP A 68 11.62 9.82 15.67
N ARG A 69 12.34 9.03 16.46
CA ARG A 69 11.92 8.66 17.82
C ARG A 69 11.74 9.90 18.71
N GLN A 70 12.68 10.86 18.65
CA GLN A 70 12.59 12.10 19.42
C GLN A 70 11.42 12.96 18.98
N LYS A 71 11.21 13.10 17.66
CA LYS A 71 10.07 13.81 17.09
C LYS A 71 8.74 13.15 17.51
N LEU A 72 8.67 11.83 17.48
CA LEU A 72 7.46 11.10 17.88
C LEU A 72 7.17 11.24 19.38
N LEU A 73 8.21 11.30 20.25
CA LEU A 73 8.04 11.59 21.67
C LEU A 73 7.52 13.01 21.90
N ALA A 74 8.04 14.00 21.17
CA ALA A 74 7.55 15.37 21.23
C ALA A 74 6.09 15.45 20.77
N LEU A 75 5.78 14.83 19.62
CA LEU A 75 4.41 14.73 19.11
C LEU A 75 3.47 14.08 20.14
N LYS A 76 3.89 12.98 20.78
CA LYS A 76 3.10 12.32 21.84
C LYS A 76 2.77 13.26 22.99
N ALA A 77 3.71 14.10 23.41
CA ALA A 77 3.51 15.07 24.49
C ALA A 77 2.56 16.22 24.09
N GLU A 78 2.44 16.50 22.79
CA GLU A 78 1.53 17.54 22.27
C GLU A 78 0.13 17.03 21.92
N LEU A 79 -0.11 15.71 21.95
CA LEU A 79 -1.42 15.15 21.66
C LEU A 79 -2.40 15.45 22.80
N ASP A 80 -3.37 16.30 22.52
CA ASP A 80 -4.42 16.76 23.44
C ASP A 80 -5.75 16.01 23.28
N GLY A 81 -5.77 14.97 22.46
CA GLY A 81 -6.96 14.17 22.15
C GLY A 81 -7.86 14.76 21.07
N THR A 82 -7.54 15.91 20.47
CA THR A 82 -8.37 16.53 19.43
C THR A 82 -8.15 15.92 18.04
N ALA A 83 -6.94 15.42 17.74
CA ALA A 83 -6.65 14.77 16.48
C ALA A 83 -7.29 13.38 16.43
N ASP A 84 -7.98 13.05 15.34
CA ASP A 84 -8.50 11.71 15.11
C ASP A 84 -7.47 10.86 14.35
N VAL A 85 -6.68 11.49 13.48
CA VAL A 85 -5.64 10.85 12.67
C VAL A 85 -4.39 11.73 12.65
N VAL A 86 -3.21 11.12 12.87
CA VAL A 86 -1.95 11.80 12.58
C VAL A 86 -1.27 11.08 11.39
N MET A 87 -1.09 11.85 10.33
CA MET A 87 -0.37 11.44 9.12
C MET A 87 1.12 11.63 9.35
N LEU A 88 1.92 10.58 9.17
CA LEU A 88 3.38 10.63 9.30
C LEU A 88 4.05 10.25 7.97
N PRO A 89 5.23 10.84 7.66
CA PRO A 89 6.00 10.44 6.50
C PRO A 89 6.39 8.96 6.57
N TYR A 90 6.26 8.27 5.47
CA TYR A 90 6.68 6.87 5.30
C TYR A 90 7.74 6.80 4.21
N HIS A 91 8.98 6.58 4.59
CA HIS A 91 10.13 6.51 3.70
C HIS A 91 10.27 5.10 3.15
N THR A 92 10.16 4.94 1.83
CA THR A 92 10.19 3.62 1.15
C THR A 92 11.23 3.53 0.03
N GLY A 93 11.71 4.67 -0.51
CA GLY A 93 12.78 4.73 -1.50
C GLY A 93 14.01 5.40 -0.92
N PHE A 94 15.21 4.89 -1.26
CA PHE A 94 16.47 5.41 -0.74
C PHE A 94 17.51 5.45 -1.86
N ASP A 95 18.42 6.43 -1.80
CA ASP A 95 19.62 6.47 -2.63
C ASP A 95 20.73 5.58 -2.07
N GLU A 96 21.87 5.52 -2.77
CA GLU A 96 23.03 4.73 -2.37
C GLU A 96 23.63 5.16 -1.02
N GLN A 97 23.37 6.40 -0.60
CA GLN A 97 23.82 6.95 0.69
C GLN A 97 22.75 6.73 1.80
N GLY A 98 21.64 6.05 1.49
CA GLY A 98 20.54 5.78 2.43
C GLY A 98 19.66 6.99 2.72
N ARG A 99 19.71 8.05 1.90
CA ARG A 99 18.83 9.21 2.03
C ARG A 99 17.48 8.91 1.37
N PRO A 100 16.35 9.30 1.99
CA PRO A 100 15.04 9.08 1.41
C PRO A 100 14.88 9.80 0.06
N THR A 101 14.52 9.05 -0.99
CA THR A 101 14.22 9.56 -2.33
C THR A 101 12.73 9.52 -2.65
N PHE A 102 11.99 8.70 -1.92
CA PHE A 102 10.55 8.60 -2.05
C PHE A 102 9.90 8.43 -0.69
N PHE A 103 8.84 9.20 -0.46
CA PHE A 103 7.98 9.04 0.70
C PHE A 103 6.53 9.40 0.36
N CYS A 104 5.62 8.87 1.15
CA CYS A 104 4.22 9.29 1.17
C CYS A 104 3.79 9.47 2.63
N TYR A 105 2.72 10.22 2.84
CA TYR A 105 2.11 10.29 4.17
C TYR A 105 1.20 9.07 4.39
N ARG A 106 1.29 8.47 5.58
CA ARG A 106 0.42 7.38 6.01
C ARG A 106 -0.23 7.74 7.36
N GLU A 107 -1.43 7.25 7.51
CA GLU A 107 -2.24 7.34 8.72
C GLU A 107 -1.66 6.47 9.84
N ARG A 108 -0.60 6.95 10.50
CA ARG A 108 0.19 6.14 11.44
C ARG A 108 -0.30 6.16 12.88
N LEU A 109 -0.85 7.28 13.36
CA LEU A 109 -1.48 7.38 14.67
C LEU A 109 -2.97 7.61 14.48
N LEU A 110 -3.76 6.79 15.14
CA LEU A 110 -5.21 6.76 15.02
C LEU A 110 -5.82 6.79 16.42
N LYS A 111 -6.78 7.68 16.64
CA LYS A 111 -7.53 7.73 17.91
C LYS A 111 -8.30 6.43 18.08
N THR A 112 -8.01 5.69 19.13
CA THR A 112 -8.56 4.34 19.35
C THR A 112 -10.08 4.35 19.47
N SER A 113 -10.63 5.36 20.14
CA SER A 113 -12.09 5.53 20.30
C SER A 113 -12.84 5.88 19.01
N ALA A 114 -12.14 6.26 17.93
CA ALA A 114 -12.74 6.52 16.62
C ALA A 114 -12.96 5.22 15.80
N HIS A 115 -12.49 4.07 16.29
CA HIS A 115 -12.75 2.74 15.71
C HIS A 115 -12.40 2.67 14.22
N PHE A 116 -11.23 3.14 13.83
CA PHE A 116 -10.73 2.98 12.48
C PHE A 116 -10.54 1.50 12.14
N ARG A 117 -10.80 1.15 10.88
CA ARG A 117 -10.66 -0.22 10.39
C ARG A 117 -9.91 -0.27 9.07
N TRP A 118 -9.10 -1.29 8.94
CA TRP A 118 -8.46 -1.68 7.70
C TRP A 118 -9.48 -2.30 6.75
N GLN A 119 -9.35 -2.01 5.47
CA GLN A 119 -10.21 -2.48 4.39
C GLN A 119 -9.35 -3.03 3.26
N GLY A 120 -9.82 -4.13 2.63
CA GLY A 120 -9.14 -4.82 1.54
C GLY A 120 -8.23 -5.95 2.02
N ALA A 121 -8.38 -7.14 1.45
CA ALA A 121 -7.61 -8.32 1.83
C ALA A 121 -6.13 -8.18 1.51
N VAL A 122 -5.79 -7.45 0.43
CA VAL A 122 -4.44 -7.11 -0.02
C VAL A 122 -4.38 -5.63 -0.35
N HIS A 123 -3.21 -5.00 -0.20
CA HIS A 123 -3.03 -3.55 -0.35
C HIS A 123 -4.03 -2.77 0.53
N GLU A 124 -4.23 -3.28 1.71
CA GLU A 124 -5.19 -2.79 2.67
C GLU A 124 -4.91 -1.33 3.07
N CYS A 125 -5.96 -0.61 3.35
CA CYS A 125 -5.89 0.79 3.75
C CYS A 125 -6.88 1.12 4.86
N ILE A 126 -6.62 2.20 5.56
CA ILE A 126 -7.57 2.89 6.42
C ILE A 126 -8.02 4.15 5.67
N VAL A 127 -9.31 4.45 5.69
CA VAL A 127 -9.83 5.71 5.18
C VAL A 127 -9.75 6.75 6.30
N PRO A 128 -8.83 7.73 6.21
CA PRO A 128 -8.73 8.79 7.22
C PRO A 128 -10.00 9.63 7.26
N ARG A 129 -10.47 9.96 8.47
CA ARG A 129 -11.64 10.82 8.67
C ARG A 129 -11.50 11.60 9.97
N GLY A 130 -12.30 12.65 10.12
CA GLY A 130 -12.28 13.51 11.30
C GLY A 130 -11.17 14.56 11.24
N ASN A 131 -10.63 14.93 12.40
CA ASN A 131 -9.57 15.92 12.50
C ASN A 131 -8.21 15.29 12.17
N ILE A 132 -7.65 15.64 11.01
CA ILE A 132 -6.38 15.10 10.49
C ILE A 132 -5.26 16.11 10.78
N ARG A 133 -4.24 15.65 11.51
CA ARG A 133 -2.99 16.37 11.77
C ARG A 133 -1.85 15.73 11.00
N TYR A 134 -0.87 16.52 10.59
CA TYR A 134 0.38 16.04 9.98
C TYR A 134 1.53 16.21 10.99
N GLY A 135 2.36 15.18 11.12
CA GLY A 135 3.58 15.20 11.91
C GLY A 135 4.81 14.96 11.02
N ASP A 136 5.99 15.17 11.59
CA ASP A 136 7.27 15.10 10.89
C ASP A 136 8.16 13.92 11.32
N ALA A 137 7.67 13.07 12.24
CA ALA A 137 8.34 11.84 12.67
C ALA A 137 8.18 10.77 11.60
N ALA A 138 9.22 10.51 10.83
CA ALA A 138 9.15 9.54 9.74
C ALA A 138 9.23 8.09 10.22
N VAL A 139 8.45 7.23 9.60
CA VAL A 139 8.61 5.78 9.66
C VAL A 139 9.41 5.33 8.45
N THR A 140 10.46 4.55 8.67
CA THR A 140 11.36 4.07 7.62
C THR A 140 11.11 2.59 7.35
N HIS A 141 10.79 2.25 6.10
CA HIS A 141 10.65 0.86 5.66
C HIS A 141 12.02 0.23 5.38
N ARG A 142 12.33 -0.86 6.06
CA ARG A 142 13.60 -1.58 5.93
C ARG A 142 13.41 -3.00 5.43
N LYS A 143 12.61 -3.14 4.36
CA LYS A 143 12.41 -4.44 3.75
C LYS A 143 13.72 -4.94 3.13
N PRO A 144 14.20 -6.14 3.52
CA PRO A 144 15.33 -6.76 2.83
C PRO A 144 14.95 -7.06 1.37
N PRO A 145 15.93 -7.03 0.45
CA PRO A 145 15.68 -7.46 -0.92
C PRO A 145 15.10 -8.88 -0.93
N CYS A 146 13.92 -9.04 -1.48
CA CYS A 146 13.30 -10.34 -1.65
C CYS A 146 12.72 -10.45 -3.07
N ALA A 147 12.66 -11.68 -3.58
CA ALA A 147 11.97 -11.95 -4.84
C ALA A 147 10.49 -11.54 -4.74
N TYR A 148 9.94 -11.05 -5.85
CA TYR A 148 8.52 -10.74 -5.92
C TYR A 148 7.71 -12.02 -5.71
N SER A 149 6.82 -12.00 -4.73
CA SER A 149 6.04 -13.16 -4.31
C SER A 149 4.70 -13.19 -5.04
N ASP A 150 4.22 -14.38 -5.37
CA ASP A 150 2.90 -14.61 -5.95
C ASP A 150 1.75 -14.61 -4.92
N ARG A 151 2.07 -14.38 -3.64
CA ARG A 151 1.11 -14.41 -2.52
C ARG A 151 -0.09 -13.49 -2.76
N ASN A 152 0.14 -12.24 -3.14
CA ASN A 152 -0.93 -11.27 -3.34
C ASN A 152 -1.86 -11.69 -4.49
N LEU A 153 -1.27 -12.14 -5.60
CA LEU A 153 -2.04 -12.64 -6.74
C LEU A 153 -2.91 -13.84 -6.33
N LYS A 154 -2.35 -14.79 -5.59
CA LYS A 154 -3.08 -15.97 -5.09
C LYS A 154 -4.24 -15.59 -4.18
N ILE A 155 -4.06 -14.59 -3.31
CA ILE A 155 -5.16 -14.10 -2.46
C ILE A 155 -6.30 -13.57 -3.31
N TYR A 156 -6.03 -12.72 -4.31
CA TYR A 156 -7.07 -12.23 -5.22
C TYR A 156 -7.76 -13.36 -5.98
N GLU A 157 -7.00 -14.32 -6.51
CA GLU A 157 -7.56 -15.48 -7.23
C GLU A 157 -8.44 -16.34 -6.32
N ASN A 158 -8.04 -16.55 -5.06
CA ASN A 158 -8.84 -17.28 -4.09
C ASN A 158 -10.15 -16.55 -3.75
N LEU A 159 -10.13 -15.22 -3.62
CA LEU A 159 -11.35 -14.42 -3.39
C LEU A 159 -12.32 -14.55 -4.57
N LEU A 160 -11.80 -14.37 -5.80
CA LEU A 160 -12.61 -14.50 -7.01
C LEU A 160 -13.18 -15.92 -7.20
N ALA A 161 -12.40 -16.94 -6.89
CA ALA A 161 -12.84 -18.34 -6.94
C ALA A 161 -13.97 -18.66 -5.94
N LYS A 162 -14.02 -17.93 -4.81
CA LYS A 162 -15.12 -17.99 -3.83
C LYS A 162 -16.37 -17.20 -4.26
N GLY A 163 -16.29 -16.52 -5.41
CA GLY A 163 -17.38 -15.68 -5.92
C GLY A 163 -17.44 -14.28 -5.28
N GLU A 164 -16.41 -13.88 -4.55
CA GLU A 164 -16.32 -12.54 -3.99
C GLU A 164 -16.07 -11.50 -5.09
N LYS A 165 -16.68 -10.33 -4.95
CA LYS A 165 -16.48 -9.21 -5.86
C LYS A 165 -15.42 -8.29 -5.29
N LEU A 166 -14.44 -7.94 -6.11
CA LEU A 166 -13.47 -6.93 -5.75
C LEU A 166 -14.09 -5.53 -5.90
N ASP A 167 -13.85 -4.66 -4.93
CA ASP A 167 -14.14 -3.24 -5.07
C ASP A 167 -13.20 -2.58 -6.09
N ALA A 168 -13.38 -1.30 -6.38
CA ALA A 168 -12.55 -0.60 -7.36
C ALA A 168 -11.06 -0.63 -6.98
N ARG A 169 -10.72 -0.51 -5.70
CA ARG A 169 -9.34 -0.60 -5.22
C ARG A 169 -8.77 -2.00 -5.44
N GLY A 170 -9.47 -3.03 -5.02
CA GLY A 170 -9.07 -4.43 -5.20
C GLY A 170 -8.91 -4.81 -6.66
N SER A 171 -9.83 -4.37 -7.53
CA SER A 171 -9.78 -4.59 -8.99
C SER A 171 -8.55 -3.96 -9.63
N TYR A 172 -8.20 -2.73 -9.23
CA TYR A 172 -6.99 -2.06 -9.69
C TYR A 172 -5.72 -2.82 -9.29
N TYR A 173 -5.59 -3.20 -8.01
CA TYR A 173 -4.41 -3.91 -7.55
C TYR A 173 -4.31 -5.33 -8.11
N TYR A 174 -5.43 -6.02 -8.31
CA TYR A 174 -5.44 -7.32 -8.98
C TYR A 174 -4.89 -7.22 -10.42
N ALA A 175 -5.32 -6.20 -11.19
CA ALA A 175 -4.78 -5.96 -12.52
C ALA A 175 -3.26 -5.69 -12.49
N ARG A 176 -2.78 -4.95 -11.51
CA ARG A 176 -1.34 -4.70 -11.30
C ARG A 176 -0.56 -5.98 -10.95
N GLU A 177 -1.12 -6.83 -10.10
CA GLU A 177 -0.50 -8.12 -9.77
C GLU A 177 -0.39 -9.01 -11.03
N LEU A 178 -1.43 -9.09 -11.84
CA LEU A 178 -1.40 -9.81 -13.12
C LEU A 178 -0.30 -9.28 -14.05
N LEU A 179 -0.17 -7.96 -14.17
CA LEU A 179 0.88 -7.32 -14.98
C LEU A 179 2.28 -7.66 -14.44
N ALA A 180 2.49 -7.56 -13.14
CA ALA A 180 3.77 -7.88 -12.49
C ALA A 180 4.18 -9.35 -12.69
N HIS A 181 3.21 -10.25 -12.73
CA HIS A 181 3.39 -11.67 -13.04
C HIS A 181 3.37 -11.97 -14.53
N LYS A 182 3.41 -10.96 -15.41
CA LYS A 182 3.48 -11.09 -16.88
C LYS A 182 2.27 -11.84 -17.49
N ARG A 183 1.15 -11.87 -16.77
CA ARG A 183 -0.11 -12.46 -17.27
C ARG A 183 -0.86 -11.41 -18.10
N TYR A 184 -0.22 -10.97 -19.19
CA TYR A 184 -0.59 -9.76 -19.93
C TYR A 184 -2.03 -9.76 -20.43
N ALA A 185 -2.51 -10.85 -21.04
CA ALA A 185 -3.88 -10.92 -21.54
C ALA A 185 -4.92 -10.72 -20.42
N GLN A 186 -4.71 -11.37 -19.27
CA GLN A 186 -5.59 -11.23 -18.13
C GLN A 186 -5.46 -9.84 -17.48
N ALA A 187 -4.26 -9.25 -17.48
CA ALA A 187 -4.05 -7.89 -17.01
C ALA A 187 -4.84 -6.87 -17.86
N VAL A 188 -4.87 -7.05 -19.20
CA VAL A 188 -5.68 -6.20 -20.09
C VAL A 188 -7.16 -6.26 -19.69
N GLU A 189 -7.73 -7.47 -19.56
CA GLU A 189 -9.12 -7.66 -19.16
C GLU A 189 -9.41 -7.01 -17.79
N ALA A 190 -8.53 -7.23 -16.82
CA ALA A 190 -8.69 -6.70 -15.47
C ALA A 190 -8.57 -5.17 -15.41
N PHE A 191 -7.62 -4.56 -16.16
CA PHE A 191 -7.51 -3.11 -16.24
C PHE A 191 -8.72 -2.48 -16.93
N GLU A 192 -9.21 -3.07 -18.02
CA GLU A 192 -10.42 -2.58 -18.70
C GLU A 192 -11.65 -2.67 -17.79
N ALA A 193 -11.81 -3.76 -17.07
CA ALA A 193 -12.89 -3.91 -16.09
C ALA A 193 -12.81 -2.83 -15.00
N PHE A 194 -11.62 -2.58 -14.45
CA PHE A 194 -11.42 -1.51 -13.46
C PHE A 194 -11.72 -0.12 -14.03
N LEU A 195 -11.22 0.19 -15.23
CA LEU A 195 -11.43 1.49 -15.87
C LEU A 195 -12.90 1.79 -16.17
N ALA A 196 -13.73 0.75 -16.32
CA ALA A 196 -15.19 0.88 -16.47
C ALA A 196 -15.90 1.16 -15.13
N MET A 197 -15.26 0.98 -13.98
CA MET A 197 -15.88 1.23 -12.67
C MET A 197 -16.04 2.74 -12.42
N PRO A 198 -17.22 3.23 -12.00
CA PRO A 198 -17.44 4.65 -11.79
C PRO A 198 -16.69 5.20 -10.56
N ASP A 199 -16.52 4.40 -9.53
CA ASP A 199 -15.99 4.74 -8.21
C ASP A 199 -14.46 4.57 -8.09
N GLY A 200 -13.77 4.25 -9.19
CA GLY A 200 -12.31 4.17 -9.21
C GLY A 200 -11.65 5.52 -8.99
N TRP A 201 -10.71 5.57 -8.05
CA TRP A 201 -9.92 6.78 -7.78
C TRP A 201 -9.15 7.23 -9.03
N THR A 202 -9.19 8.53 -9.35
CA THR A 202 -8.64 9.09 -10.59
C THR A 202 -7.16 8.77 -10.79
N GLU A 203 -6.33 8.87 -9.75
CA GLU A 203 -4.91 8.51 -9.85
C GLU A 203 -4.71 7.03 -10.20
N ASN A 204 -5.52 6.14 -9.62
CA ASN A 204 -5.48 4.73 -9.97
C ASN A 204 -5.94 4.48 -11.42
N LYS A 205 -6.90 5.26 -11.92
CA LYS A 205 -7.33 5.17 -13.32
C LYS A 205 -6.25 5.64 -14.30
N ILE A 206 -5.52 6.70 -13.95
CA ILE A 206 -4.39 7.17 -14.76
C ILE A 206 -3.27 6.11 -14.78
N ASP A 207 -2.93 5.54 -13.62
CA ASP A 207 -1.91 4.48 -13.53
C ASP A 207 -2.38 3.19 -14.22
N ALA A 208 -3.67 2.88 -14.17
CA ALA A 208 -4.24 1.75 -14.89
C ALA A 208 -4.14 1.91 -16.42
N CYS A 209 -4.29 3.14 -16.95
CA CYS A 209 -4.03 3.42 -18.37
C CYS A 209 -2.58 3.13 -18.75
N LEU A 210 -1.63 3.47 -17.87
CA LEU A 210 -0.21 3.16 -18.06
C LEU A 210 0.05 1.65 -18.01
N GLY A 211 -0.50 0.94 -17.00
CA GLY A 211 -0.38 -0.51 -16.86
C GLY A 211 -1.02 -1.27 -18.03
N LEU A 212 -2.19 -0.82 -18.47
CA LEU A 212 -2.87 -1.37 -19.65
C LEU A 212 -2.01 -1.22 -20.90
N SER A 213 -1.41 -0.03 -21.12
CA SER A 213 -0.49 0.19 -22.23
C SER A 213 0.74 -0.72 -22.17
N GLN A 214 1.30 -0.95 -20.99
CA GLN A 214 2.42 -1.87 -20.80
C GLN A 214 2.04 -3.32 -21.18
N ALA A 215 0.88 -3.80 -20.72
CA ALA A 215 0.38 -5.12 -21.02
C ALA A 215 0.13 -5.30 -22.53
N LEU A 216 -0.53 -4.33 -23.17
CA LEU A 216 -0.80 -4.34 -24.63
C LEU A 216 0.50 -4.27 -25.45
N THR A 217 1.48 -3.49 -25.01
CA THR A 217 2.80 -3.43 -25.65
C THR A 217 3.50 -4.78 -25.60
N ALA A 218 3.43 -5.47 -24.46
CA ALA A 218 4.00 -6.81 -24.31
C ALA A 218 3.32 -7.87 -25.19
N LEU A 219 2.04 -7.67 -25.54
CA LEU A 219 1.27 -8.49 -26.46
C LEU A 219 1.48 -8.11 -27.95
N GLY A 220 2.22 -7.03 -28.23
CA GLY A 220 2.42 -6.52 -29.57
C GLY A 220 1.34 -5.57 -30.10
N GLU A 221 0.34 -5.25 -29.28
CA GLU A 221 -0.84 -4.44 -29.63
C GLU A 221 -0.57 -2.94 -29.49
N ARG A 222 0.44 -2.43 -30.24
CA ARG A 222 0.99 -1.08 -30.06
C ARG A 222 -0.04 0.04 -30.22
N GLU A 223 -0.92 -0.04 -31.21
CA GLU A 223 -1.94 0.99 -31.43
C GLU A 223 -2.96 1.06 -30.29
N GLN A 224 -3.32 -0.11 -29.74
CA GLN A 224 -4.18 -0.16 -28.56
C GLN A 224 -3.44 0.37 -27.32
N ALA A 225 -2.15 0.11 -27.18
CA ALA A 225 -1.31 0.63 -26.10
C ALA A 225 -1.27 2.18 -26.12
N LYS A 226 -1.12 2.80 -27.29
CA LYS A 226 -1.19 4.27 -27.43
C LYS A 226 -2.57 4.82 -27.05
N ARG A 227 -3.65 4.17 -27.50
CA ARG A 227 -5.02 4.54 -27.12
C ARG A 227 -5.25 4.44 -25.61
N ALA A 228 -4.73 3.41 -24.97
CA ALA A 228 -4.81 3.27 -23.51
C ALA A 228 -4.17 4.48 -22.80
N LEU A 229 -2.98 4.92 -23.23
CA LEU A 229 -2.32 6.10 -22.66
C LEU A 229 -3.13 7.38 -22.87
N THR A 230 -3.64 7.61 -24.07
CA THR A 230 -4.40 8.83 -24.38
C THR A 230 -5.74 8.91 -23.63
N ARG A 231 -6.33 7.79 -23.22
CA ARG A 231 -7.53 7.78 -22.34
C ARG A 231 -7.31 8.54 -21.03
N SER A 232 -6.09 8.51 -20.47
CA SER A 232 -5.80 9.22 -19.24
C SER A 232 -5.92 10.74 -19.36
N PHE A 233 -5.78 11.30 -20.55
CA PHE A 233 -5.90 12.74 -20.79
C PHE A 233 -7.33 13.28 -20.63
N ALA A 234 -8.32 12.38 -20.71
CA ALA A 234 -9.72 12.71 -20.41
C ALA A 234 -10.03 12.67 -18.92
N LEU A 235 -9.13 12.12 -18.09
CA LEU A 235 -9.33 12.00 -16.64
C LEU A 235 -8.80 13.22 -15.91
N GLU A 236 -7.63 13.70 -16.32
CA GLU A 236 -6.96 14.87 -15.72
C GLU A 236 -5.81 15.37 -16.63
N VAL A 237 -5.10 16.41 -16.18
CA VAL A 237 -3.89 16.93 -16.84
C VAL A 237 -2.90 15.80 -17.12
N PRO A 238 -2.33 15.71 -18.34
CA PRO A 238 -1.40 14.65 -18.72
C PRO A 238 -0.21 14.55 -17.77
N ARG A 239 0.04 13.36 -17.26
CA ARG A 239 1.18 13.07 -16.37
C ARG A 239 2.44 12.79 -17.19
N SER A 240 3.59 13.22 -16.68
CA SER A 240 4.88 13.04 -17.35
C SER A 240 5.16 11.58 -17.71
N ALA A 241 4.86 10.64 -16.80
CA ALA A 241 5.06 9.21 -17.05
C ALA A 241 4.25 8.72 -18.28
N VAL A 242 3.00 9.16 -18.41
CA VAL A 242 2.14 8.81 -19.56
C VAL A 242 2.68 9.42 -20.86
N CYS A 243 3.07 10.70 -20.81
CA CYS A 243 3.65 11.39 -21.98
C CYS A 243 4.96 10.71 -22.43
N CYS A 244 5.84 10.34 -21.50
CA CYS A 244 7.08 9.65 -21.82
C CYS A 244 6.82 8.26 -22.42
N ALA A 245 5.85 7.51 -21.89
CA ALA A 245 5.47 6.21 -22.43
C ALA A 245 4.91 6.33 -23.85
N LEU A 246 4.04 7.31 -24.12
CA LEU A 246 3.49 7.57 -25.45
C LEU A 246 4.60 7.97 -26.42
N ALA A 247 5.49 8.88 -26.03
CA ALA A 247 6.62 9.30 -26.86
C ALA A 247 7.55 8.13 -27.20
N ALA A 248 7.79 7.20 -26.26
CA ALA A 248 8.60 6.01 -26.49
C ALA A 248 7.97 5.08 -27.52
N LEU A 249 6.64 4.88 -27.48
CA LEU A 249 5.92 4.07 -28.46
C LEU A 249 5.96 4.71 -29.86
N GLU A 250 5.74 6.03 -29.96
CA GLU A 250 5.82 6.75 -31.23
C GLU A 250 7.23 6.72 -31.83
N TYR A 251 8.24 6.91 -31.00
CA TYR A 251 9.64 6.83 -31.47
C TYR A 251 9.99 5.44 -32.00
N ALA A 252 9.54 4.37 -31.30
CA ALA A 252 9.77 3.00 -31.75
C ALA A 252 9.11 2.70 -33.11
N ASP A 253 7.90 3.22 -33.34
CA ASP A 253 7.19 3.04 -34.62
C ASP A 253 7.83 3.80 -35.77
N ASN A 254 8.36 5.00 -35.50
CA ASN A 254 9.07 5.78 -36.54
C ASN A 254 10.43 5.19 -36.94
N ARG A 255 11.05 4.39 -36.08
CA ARG A 255 12.30 3.66 -36.42
C ARG A 255 12.06 2.34 -37.16
N ALA A 256 10.84 1.83 -37.10
CA ALA A 256 10.45 0.57 -37.78
C ALA A 256 9.94 0.80 -39.21
N ARG A 257 9.75 2.08 -39.60
CA ARG A 257 9.47 2.52 -40.99
C ARG A 257 10.74 2.88 -41.70
#